data_2f008c51643d4dac098154988038d6ec
#
_entry.id   2f008c51643d4dac098154988038d6ec
#
_cell.length_a   1.000
_cell.length_b   1.000
_cell.length_c   1.000
_cell.angle_alpha   90.00
_cell.angle_beta   90.00
_cell.angle_gamma   90.00
#
_symmetry.space_group_name_H-M   'P 1'
#
loop_
_entity.id
_entity.type
_entity.pdbx_description
1 polymer ?
#
loop_
_entity_poly.entity_id
_entity_poly.type
_entity_poly.pdbx_seq_one_letter_code
_entity_poly.pdbx_strand_id
1 'polypeptide(L)'
;FSFTRIGSVSAPGDVDQLPSVGAGAVLSDLIESRSIPVVRLDHIFRQAADSFITVNAHKVRRGEMPDFSSSNRQTEDDNQLLDFYFIKESNPEKIVEKILLMSTERIPQRFELDPMMDTQVLTPMHRGVTGAINLNRKLQDVINPDAKGLEHREQWFRIGDKVMQQQNDYEKLVFNGDLGRIVNCDPKTKELHVQFDQQIVHYQGKEIDQLSLAYAITVHKSQGSEYSAVIVPLT
;
A
#
# COMPACT_ATOMS: atom_id res chain seq x y z
N PHE A 1 -4.80 -5.89 -24.70
CA PHE A 1 -3.49 -6.06 -25.38
C PHE A 1 -3.66 -5.86 -26.86
N SER A 2 -2.81 -5.03 -27.50
CA SER A 2 -2.83 -4.79 -28.93
C SER A 2 -1.49 -5.16 -29.54
N PHE A 3 -1.53 -5.84 -30.70
CA PHE A 3 -0.35 -6.13 -31.51
C PHE A 3 -0.44 -5.42 -32.86
N THR A 4 0.52 -4.58 -33.19
CA THR A 4 0.76 -4.11 -34.55
C THR A 4 2.15 -4.56 -35.01
N ARG A 5 2.24 -5.16 -36.19
CA ARG A 5 3.51 -5.59 -36.78
C ARG A 5 4.27 -4.40 -37.37
N ILE A 6 5.24 -3.98 -36.70
CA ILE A 6 6.67 -3.73 -36.93
C ILE A 6 7.21 -3.57 -35.51
N GLY A 7 7.67 -4.71 -34.91
CA GLY A 7 7.98 -4.79 -33.51
C GLY A 7 6.68 -4.76 -32.68
N SER A 8 6.14 -5.92 -32.30
CA SER A 8 4.90 -5.99 -31.51
C SER A 8 5.13 -5.36 -30.14
N VAL A 9 4.56 -4.20 -29.89
CA VAL A 9 4.46 -3.61 -28.54
C VAL A 9 3.17 -4.13 -27.91
N SER A 10 3.26 -4.92 -26.84
CA SER A 10 2.11 -5.22 -26.02
C SER A 10 2.08 -4.22 -24.85
N ALA A 11 0.94 -3.57 -24.65
CA ALA A 11 0.71 -2.67 -23.54
C ALA A 11 -0.28 -3.34 -22.57
N PRO A 12 0.21 -4.16 -21.62
CA PRO A 12 -0.64 -4.69 -20.58
C PRO A 12 -1.08 -3.57 -19.64
N GLY A 13 -2.34 -3.58 -19.25
CA GLY A 13 -2.88 -2.59 -18.33
C GLY A 13 -4.24 -3.02 -17.82
N ASP A 14 -4.68 -2.39 -16.74
CA ASP A 14 -5.96 -2.63 -16.10
C ASP A 14 -6.74 -1.30 -16.07
N VAL A 15 -7.87 -1.26 -16.81
CA VAL A 15 -8.73 -0.08 -16.89
C VAL A 15 -9.50 0.19 -15.60
N ASP A 16 -9.57 -0.79 -14.72
CA ASP A 16 -10.28 -0.71 -13.44
C ASP A 16 -9.37 -0.18 -12.32
N GLN A 17 -8.05 -0.06 -12.57
CA GLN A 17 -7.14 0.61 -11.66
C GLN A 17 -7.26 2.13 -11.76
N LEU A 18 -6.72 2.82 -10.75
CA LEU A 18 -6.71 4.29 -10.74
C LEU A 18 -6.07 4.82 -12.02
N PRO A 19 -6.65 5.85 -12.65
CA PRO A 19 -6.07 6.45 -13.84
C PRO A 19 -4.71 7.09 -13.54
N SER A 20 -3.88 7.24 -14.57
CA SER A 20 -2.62 7.98 -14.47
C SER A 20 -2.87 9.41 -13.96
N VAL A 21 -1.94 9.92 -13.17
CA VAL A 21 -1.98 11.32 -12.73
C VAL A 21 -1.66 12.22 -13.93
N GLY A 22 -2.71 12.84 -14.51
CA GLY A 22 -2.59 13.67 -15.72
C GLY A 22 -3.91 13.77 -16.48
N ALA A 23 -3.90 14.50 -17.57
CA ALA A 23 -5.08 14.63 -18.43
C ALA A 23 -5.27 13.38 -19.31
N GLY A 24 -6.50 12.84 -19.32
CA GLY A 24 -6.92 11.73 -20.16
C GLY A 24 -6.81 10.36 -19.49
N ALA A 25 -7.57 9.40 -20.05
CA ALA A 25 -7.59 7.99 -19.65
C ALA A 25 -7.05 7.13 -20.81
N VAL A 26 -5.77 7.30 -21.13
CA VAL A 26 -5.13 6.79 -22.35
C VAL A 26 -5.48 5.32 -22.66
N LEU A 27 -5.43 4.43 -21.67
CA LEU A 27 -5.76 3.02 -21.88
C LEU A 27 -7.24 2.82 -22.23
N SER A 28 -8.14 3.49 -21.50
CA SER A 28 -9.58 3.46 -21.78
C SER A 28 -9.89 4.03 -23.15
N ASP A 29 -9.32 5.19 -23.49
CA ASP A 29 -9.50 5.87 -24.78
C ASP A 29 -9.00 5.02 -25.94
N LEU A 30 -7.86 4.34 -25.80
CA LEU A 30 -7.33 3.40 -26.81
C LEU A 30 -8.27 2.20 -27.01
N ILE A 31 -8.80 1.64 -25.94
CA ILE A 31 -9.75 0.53 -26.01
C ILE A 31 -11.06 0.97 -26.66
N GLU A 32 -11.60 2.13 -26.27
CA GLU A 32 -12.87 2.67 -26.79
C GLU A 32 -12.75 3.09 -28.25
N SER A 33 -11.59 3.55 -28.69
CA SER A 33 -11.34 3.94 -30.10
C SER A 33 -11.51 2.78 -31.07
N ARG A 34 -11.39 1.54 -30.62
CA ARG A 34 -11.40 0.30 -31.41
C ARG A 34 -10.38 0.31 -32.58
N SER A 35 -9.41 1.21 -32.52
CA SER A 35 -8.39 1.34 -33.57
C SER A 35 -7.27 0.31 -33.47
N ILE A 36 -7.19 -0.39 -32.35
CA ILE A 36 -6.19 -1.42 -32.06
C ILE A 36 -6.86 -2.71 -31.56
N PRO A 37 -6.30 -3.89 -31.87
CA PRO A 37 -6.79 -5.14 -31.32
C PRO A 37 -6.67 -5.16 -29.81
N VAL A 38 -7.73 -5.59 -29.09
CA VAL A 38 -7.79 -5.67 -27.63
C VAL A 38 -8.13 -7.09 -27.23
N VAL A 39 -7.36 -7.65 -26.30
CA VAL A 39 -7.69 -8.91 -25.65
C VAL A 39 -8.01 -8.59 -24.18
N ARG A 40 -9.20 -8.96 -23.71
CA ARG A 40 -9.62 -8.84 -22.33
C ARG A 40 -9.48 -10.17 -21.63
N LEU A 41 -8.96 -10.14 -20.39
CA LEU A 41 -8.90 -11.29 -19.50
C LEU A 41 -10.02 -11.15 -18.48
N ASP A 42 -11.16 -11.78 -18.74
CA ASP A 42 -12.37 -11.64 -17.92
C ASP A 42 -12.59 -12.84 -16.99
N HIS A 43 -11.77 -13.87 -17.10
CA HIS A 43 -11.99 -15.12 -16.38
C HIS A 43 -11.28 -15.10 -15.03
N ILE A 44 -12.07 -15.20 -13.96
CA ILE A 44 -11.58 -15.41 -12.58
C ILE A 44 -11.33 -16.92 -12.42
N PHE A 45 -10.11 -17.31 -12.07
CA PHE A 45 -9.82 -18.71 -11.75
C PHE A 45 -10.60 -19.14 -10.51
N ARG A 46 -11.01 -20.42 -10.47
CA ARG A 46 -11.85 -20.99 -9.40
C ARG A 46 -11.29 -20.76 -7.99
N GLN A 47 -9.97 -20.77 -7.83
CA GLN A 47 -9.31 -20.50 -6.54
C GLN A 47 -9.52 -19.06 -6.03
N ALA A 48 -9.70 -18.09 -6.94
CA ALA A 48 -9.99 -16.72 -6.57
C ALA A 48 -11.50 -16.45 -6.37
N ALA A 49 -12.38 -17.36 -6.81
CA ALA A 49 -13.83 -17.22 -6.65
C ALA A 49 -14.29 -17.43 -5.19
N ASP A 50 -13.50 -18.12 -4.38
CA ASP A 50 -13.76 -18.35 -2.95
C ASP A 50 -13.24 -17.22 -2.05
N SER A 51 -12.46 -16.28 -2.61
CA SER A 51 -11.93 -15.11 -1.90
C SER A 51 -12.98 -14.00 -1.80
N PHE A 52 -13.32 -13.61 -0.57
CA PHE A 52 -14.21 -12.46 -0.33
C PHE A 52 -13.60 -11.14 -0.82
N ILE A 53 -12.27 -10.99 -0.78
CA ILE A 53 -11.58 -9.83 -1.36
C ILE A 53 -11.89 -9.74 -2.84
N THR A 54 -11.71 -10.83 -3.59
CA THR A 54 -11.95 -10.87 -5.04
C THR A 54 -13.42 -10.63 -5.38
N VAL A 55 -14.34 -11.30 -4.68
CA VAL A 55 -15.79 -11.14 -4.90
C VAL A 55 -16.21 -9.70 -4.63
N ASN A 56 -15.76 -9.11 -3.52
CA ASN A 56 -16.10 -7.73 -3.16
C ASN A 56 -15.46 -6.69 -4.10
N ALA A 57 -14.23 -6.90 -4.55
CA ALA A 57 -13.60 -6.04 -5.56
C ALA A 57 -14.43 -6.00 -6.85
N HIS A 58 -14.94 -7.15 -7.33
CA HIS A 58 -15.82 -7.18 -8.49
C HIS A 58 -17.18 -6.51 -8.26
N LYS A 59 -17.76 -6.61 -7.06
CA LYS A 59 -18.99 -5.89 -6.71
C LYS A 59 -18.76 -4.38 -6.76
N VAL A 60 -17.70 -3.89 -6.11
CA VAL A 60 -17.35 -2.46 -6.10
C VAL A 60 -17.12 -1.94 -7.52
N ARG A 61 -16.41 -2.69 -8.36
CA ARG A 61 -16.18 -2.34 -9.77
C ARG A 61 -17.49 -2.15 -10.55
N ARG A 62 -18.52 -2.94 -10.25
CA ARG A 62 -19.86 -2.83 -10.87
C ARG A 62 -20.76 -1.79 -10.21
N GLY A 63 -20.25 -1.04 -9.21
CA GLY A 63 -21.04 -0.09 -8.43
C GLY A 63 -22.01 -0.75 -7.44
N GLU A 64 -21.79 -2.02 -7.14
CA GLU A 64 -22.59 -2.79 -6.17
C GLU A 64 -21.95 -2.67 -4.77
N MET A 65 -22.80 -2.79 -3.73
CA MET A 65 -22.30 -2.81 -2.34
C MET A 65 -21.50 -4.09 -2.07
N PRO A 66 -20.34 -3.97 -1.42
CA PRO A 66 -19.60 -5.14 -0.93
C PRO A 66 -20.44 -5.98 0.02
N ASP A 67 -20.14 -7.26 0.06
CA ASP A 67 -20.77 -8.18 1.01
C ASP A 67 -19.97 -8.19 2.32
N PHE A 68 -20.59 -7.66 3.37
CA PHE A 68 -20.01 -7.63 4.73
C PHE A 68 -20.50 -8.79 5.61
N SER A 69 -21.25 -9.74 5.07
CA SER A 69 -21.82 -10.87 5.83
C SER A 69 -20.74 -11.79 6.42
N SER A 70 -19.57 -11.82 5.79
CA SER A 70 -18.40 -12.51 6.32
C SER A 70 -17.93 -11.99 7.68
N SER A 71 -18.09 -10.67 7.91
CA SER A 71 -17.69 -10.03 9.17
C SER A 71 -18.57 -10.40 10.37
N ASN A 72 -19.79 -10.90 10.10
CA ASN A 72 -20.77 -11.30 11.11
C ASN A 72 -20.90 -12.83 11.28
N ARG A 73 -20.22 -13.60 10.45
CA ARG A 73 -20.19 -15.05 10.64
C ARG A 73 -19.28 -15.36 11.81
N GLN A 74 -19.84 -15.58 12.99
CA GLN A 74 -19.30 -16.53 13.93
C GLN A 74 -19.42 -17.90 13.23
N THR A 75 -18.39 -18.29 12.49
CA THR A 75 -18.33 -19.63 11.95
C THR A 75 -18.30 -20.59 13.12
N GLU A 76 -19.23 -21.55 13.18
CA GLU A 76 -19.21 -22.63 14.15
C GLU A 76 -17.85 -23.40 14.12
N ASP A 77 -17.11 -23.24 13.04
CA ASP A 77 -15.71 -23.64 12.86
C ASP A 77 -14.80 -22.41 13.06
N ASP A 78 -14.29 -22.25 14.27
CA ASP A 78 -13.37 -21.17 14.69
C ASP A 78 -12.02 -21.17 13.91
N ASN A 79 -11.86 -22.13 12.97
CA ASN A 79 -10.65 -22.34 12.18
C ASN A 79 -10.70 -21.81 10.74
N GLN A 80 -11.84 -21.35 10.24
CA GLN A 80 -11.88 -20.79 8.89
C GLN A 80 -11.49 -19.32 8.92
N LEU A 81 -10.24 -19.02 8.52
CA LEU A 81 -9.75 -17.66 8.32
C LEU A 81 -10.48 -17.04 7.14
N LEU A 82 -11.17 -15.93 7.39
CA LEU A 82 -11.74 -15.08 6.34
C LEU A 82 -10.66 -14.13 5.85
N ASP A 83 -10.70 -13.78 4.57
CA ASP A 83 -9.75 -12.86 3.95
C ASP A 83 -10.26 -11.41 3.88
N PHE A 84 -11.53 -11.15 4.26
CA PHE A 84 -12.14 -9.83 4.20
C PHE A 84 -12.96 -9.54 5.47
N TYR A 85 -12.67 -8.40 6.10
CA TYR A 85 -13.31 -7.96 7.35
C TYR A 85 -13.79 -6.51 7.21
N PHE A 86 -14.97 -6.22 7.74
CA PHE A 86 -15.50 -4.87 7.85
C PHE A 86 -15.72 -4.48 9.30
N ILE A 87 -15.13 -3.37 9.73
CA ILE A 87 -15.24 -2.84 11.09
C ILE A 87 -15.92 -1.48 11.03
N LYS A 88 -17.17 -1.42 11.47
CA LYS A 88 -17.95 -0.18 11.47
C LYS A 88 -17.42 0.79 12.53
N GLU A 89 -17.05 1.98 12.12
CA GLU A 89 -16.73 3.12 12.98
C GLU A 89 -16.92 4.40 12.17
N SER A 90 -17.41 5.47 12.81
CA SER A 90 -17.64 6.77 12.17
C SER A 90 -16.82 7.90 12.81
N ASN A 91 -16.24 7.67 13.99
CA ASN A 91 -15.42 8.66 14.67
C ASN A 91 -13.96 8.53 14.17
N PRO A 92 -13.36 9.58 13.57
CA PRO A 92 -12.02 9.51 13.00
C PRO A 92 -10.93 9.12 13.99
N GLU A 93 -10.98 9.60 15.24
CA GLU A 93 -10.03 9.29 16.27
C GLU A 93 -10.09 7.81 16.65
N LYS A 94 -11.32 7.26 16.81
CA LYS A 94 -11.53 5.83 17.07
C LYS A 94 -11.12 4.96 15.89
N ILE A 95 -11.24 5.46 14.65
CA ILE A 95 -10.71 4.76 13.46
C ILE A 95 -9.19 4.62 13.60
N VAL A 96 -8.48 5.69 13.97
CA VAL A 96 -7.03 5.62 14.20
C VAL A 96 -6.69 4.62 15.30
N GLU A 97 -7.37 4.66 16.44
CA GLU A 97 -7.16 3.68 17.53
C GLU A 97 -7.34 2.23 17.05
N LYS A 98 -8.38 1.97 16.25
CA LYS A 98 -8.61 0.65 15.66
C LYS A 98 -7.52 0.26 14.67
N ILE A 99 -7.04 1.19 13.83
CA ILE A 99 -5.93 0.94 12.91
C ILE A 99 -4.68 0.52 13.70
N LEU A 100 -4.34 1.26 14.76
CA LEU A 100 -3.20 0.92 15.61
C LEU A 100 -3.36 -0.48 16.21
N LEU A 101 -4.49 -0.77 16.85
CA LEU A 101 -4.80 -2.08 17.43
C LEU A 101 -4.73 -3.21 16.40
N MET A 102 -5.30 -3.01 15.20
CA MET A 102 -5.26 -4.01 14.13
C MET A 102 -3.83 -4.26 13.66
N SER A 103 -3.06 -3.18 13.42
CA SER A 103 -1.69 -3.29 12.90
C SER A 103 -0.71 -3.92 13.88
N THR A 104 -0.86 -3.69 15.19
CA THR A 104 0.14 -4.11 16.19
C THR A 104 -0.23 -5.40 16.94
N GLU A 105 -1.51 -5.72 17.03
CA GLU A 105 -1.98 -6.83 17.86
C GLU A 105 -2.82 -7.85 17.08
N ARG A 106 -3.97 -7.41 16.52
CA ARG A 106 -4.97 -8.34 16.01
C ARG A 106 -4.52 -9.10 14.77
N ILE A 107 -3.99 -8.39 13.77
CA ILE A 107 -3.49 -9.00 12.53
C ILE A 107 -2.26 -9.87 12.82
N PRO A 108 -1.21 -9.36 13.53
CA PRO A 108 -0.06 -10.18 13.89
C PRO A 108 -0.42 -11.45 14.66
N GLN A 109 -1.28 -11.36 15.66
CA GLN A 109 -1.68 -12.52 16.47
C GLN A 109 -2.55 -13.53 15.73
N ARG A 110 -3.46 -13.05 14.85
CA ARG A 110 -4.41 -13.93 14.16
C ARG A 110 -3.80 -14.61 12.94
N PHE A 111 -2.91 -13.94 12.23
CA PHE A 111 -2.37 -14.40 10.95
C PHE A 111 -0.86 -14.69 10.99
N GLU A 112 -0.23 -14.57 12.16
CA GLU A 112 1.22 -14.76 12.35
C GLU A 112 2.06 -13.85 11.42
N LEU A 113 1.60 -12.61 11.22
CA LEU A 113 2.21 -11.62 10.33
C LEU A 113 3.07 -10.61 11.11
N ASP A 114 4.17 -10.17 10.49
CA ASP A 114 5.00 -9.10 11.02
C ASP A 114 4.30 -7.74 10.85
N PRO A 115 4.08 -6.98 11.95
CA PRO A 115 3.39 -5.70 11.89
C PRO A 115 4.11 -4.64 11.04
N MET A 116 5.43 -4.77 10.88
CA MET A 116 6.25 -3.85 10.10
C MET A 116 6.24 -4.19 8.61
N MET A 117 6.45 -5.47 8.29
CA MET A 117 6.70 -5.90 6.91
C MET A 117 5.42 -6.33 6.19
N ASP A 118 4.54 -7.06 6.88
CA ASP A 118 3.42 -7.75 6.24
C ASP A 118 2.13 -6.94 6.25
N THR A 119 2.04 -5.91 7.14
CA THR A 119 0.83 -5.08 7.26
C THR A 119 1.04 -3.73 6.57
N GLN A 120 0.05 -3.31 5.78
CA GLN A 120 0.05 -2.01 5.13
C GLN A 120 -1.26 -1.26 5.36
N VAL A 121 -1.16 -0.01 5.81
CA VAL A 121 -2.32 0.88 5.88
C VAL A 121 -2.40 1.69 4.59
N LEU A 122 -3.56 1.63 3.90
CA LEU A 122 -3.84 2.37 2.68
C LEU A 122 -4.92 3.42 2.97
N THR A 123 -4.61 4.69 2.85
CA THR A 123 -5.58 5.76 3.08
C THR A 123 -5.85 6.58 1.81
N PRO A 124 -7.08 7.05 1.58
CA PRO A 124 -7.37 7.94 0.44
C PRO A 124 -6.81 9.35 0.65
N MET A 125 -6.43 9.72 1.90
CA MET A 125 -6.04 11.07 2.26
C MET A 125 -4.57 11.18 2.65
N HIS A 126 -3.93 12.28 2.23
CA HIS A 126 -2.57 12.59 2.66
C HIS A 126 -2.54 13.30 4.03
N ARG A 127 -3.50 14.20 4.28
CA ARG A 127 -3.63 15.00 5.52
C ARG A 127 -4.92 14.67 6.25
N GLY A 128 -5.03 15.13 7.51
CA GLY A 128 -6.20 14.91 8.37
C GLY A 128 -5.95 13.78 9.38
N VAL A 129 -6.96 13.49 10.20
CA VAL A 129 -6.86 12.52 11.31
C VAL A 129 -6.50 11.13 10.81
N THR A 130 -7.15 10.66 9.74
CA THR A 130 -6.90 9.37 9.09
C THR A 130 -5.97 9.49 7.88
N GLY A 131 -5.31 10.64 7.70
CA GLY A 131 -4.36 10.86 6.60
C GLY A 131 -3.00 10.21 6.84
N ALA A 132 -2.29 9.92 5.74
CA ALA A 132 -1.02 9.19 5.77
C ALA A 132 0.03 9.82 6.70
N ILE A 133 0.13 11.16 6.76
CA ILE A 133 1.10 11.84 7.64
C ILE A 133 0.84 11.51 9.11
N ASN A 134 -0.41 11.66 9.57
CA ASN A 134 -0.76 11.40 10.97
C ASN A 134 -0.65 9.92 11.31
N LEU A 135 -1.14 9.04 10.42
CA LEU A 135 -1.06 7.60 10.61
C LEU A 135 0.39 7.11 10.69
N ASN A 136 1.27 7.61 9.82
CA ASN A 136 2.69 7.25 9.87
C ASN A 136 3.33 7.58 11.22
N ARG A 137 3.09 8.79 11.74
CA ARG A 137 3.61 9.18 13.04
C ARG A 137 3.07 8.28 14.16
N LYS A 138 1.76 8.04 14.17
CA LYS A 138 1.10 7.21 15.20
C LYS A 138 1.55 5.75 15.14
N LEU A 139 1.67 5.19 13.94
CA LEU A 139 2.14 3.81 13.75
C LEU A 139 3.62 3.67 14.12
N GLN A 140 4.47 4.62 13.72
CA GLN A 140 5.88 4.66 14.12
C GLN A 140 6.04 4.63 15.65
N ASP A 141 5.27 5.48 16.37
CA ASP A 141 5.36 5.58 17.82
C ASP A 141 4.94 4.30 18.55
N VAL A 142 4.09 3.47 17.95
CA VAL A 142 3.64 2.20 18.54
C VAL A 142 4.49 1.02 18.06
N ILE A 143 4.86 0.97 16.79
CA ILE A 143 5.59 -0.17 16.20
C ILE A 143 7.10 -0.05 16.46
N ASN A 144 7.66 1.16 16.46
CA ASN A 144 9.10 1.41 16.59
C ASN A 144 9.42 2.58 17.54
N PRO A 145 9.00 2.52 18.84
CA PRO A 145 9.01 3.68 19.74
C PRO A 145 10.42 4.15 20.14
N ASP A 146 11.33 3.23 20.45
CA ASP A 146 12.58 3.52 21.17
C ASP A 146 13.83 3.38 20.29
N ALA A 147 13.67 3.20 18.98
CA ALA A 147 14.81 3.02 18.10
C ALA A 147 15.59 4.32 17.90
N LYS A 148 16.92 4.20 17.82
CA LYS A 148 17.80 5.32 17.46
C LYS A 148 17.39 5.87 16.10
N GLY A 149 17.44 7.19 15.97
CA GLY A 149 17.04 7.85 14.74
C GLY A 149 17.69 9.22 14.58
N LEU A 150 17.34 9.86 13.49
CA LEU A 150 17.65 11.26 13.24
C LEU A 150 16.39 12.03 12.84
N GLU A 151 16.39 13.31 13.17
CA GLU A 151 15.34 14.21 12.73
C GLU A 151 15.76 14.91 11.44
N HIS A 152 14.86 14.89 10.45
CA HIS A 152 15.03 15.63 9.21
C HIS A 152 13.69 16.31 8.86
N ARG A 153 13.67 17.66 8.79
CA ARG A 153 12.46 18.48 8.49
C ARG A 153 11.22 18.10 9.30
N GLU A 154 11.34 18.11 10.62
CA GLU A 154 10.25 17.78 11.57
C GLU A 154 9.76 16.33 11.51
N GLN A 155 10.43 15.45 10.75
CA GLN A 155 10.16 14.04 10.70
C GLN A 155 11.31 13.25 11.32
N TRP A 156 10.96 12.35 12.24
CA TRP A 156 11.90 11.37 12.78
C TRP A 156 11.98 10.17 11.86
N PHE A 157 13.21 9.77 11.55
CA PHE A 157 13.55 8.53 10.88
C PHE A 157 14.34 7.66 11.87
N ARG A 158 13.81 6.50 12.21
CA ARG A 158 14.37 5.59 13.22
C ARG A 158 14.93 4.33 12.53
N ILE A 159 15.98 3.74 13.10
CA ILE A 159 16.45 2.42 12.64
C ILE A 159 15.29 1.43 12.77
N GLY A 160 15.05 0.67 11.71
CA GLY A 160 13.93 -0.25 11.62
C GLY A 160 12.70 0.31 10.90
N ASP A 161 12.57 1.62 10.74
CA ASP A 161 11.40 2.22 10.06
C ASP A 161 11.23 1.71 8.63
N LYS A 162 9.98 1.49 8.27
CA LYS A 162 9.54 1.27 6.89
C LYS A 162 9.44 2.61 6.17
N VAL A 163 10.14 2.73 5.07
CA VAL A 163 10.18 3.95 4.25
C VAL A 163 9.89 3.67 2.79
N MET A 164 9.50 4.71 2.07
CA MET A 164 9.24 4.66 0.62
C MET A 164 10.05 5.72 -0.09
N GLN A 165 10.69 5.35 -1.20
CA GLN A 165 11.29 6.26 -2.15
C GLN A 165 10.20 7.09 -2.85
N GLN A 166 10.38 8.41 -2.93
CA GLN A 166 9.38 9.33 -3.45
C GLN A 166 9.62 9.77 -4.90
N GLN A 167 10.80 9.50 -5.43
CA GLN A 167 11.18 9.86 -6.80
C GLN A 167 12.16 8.85 -7.37
N ASN A 168 12.29 8.79 -8.70
CA ASN A 168 13.26 7.90 -9.34
C ASN A 168 14.68 8.43 -9.11
N ASP A 169 15.58 7.57 -8.68
CA ASP A 169 17.03 7.80 -8.62
C ASP A 169 17.72 6.71 -9.43
N TYR A 170 18.08 7.07 -10.66
CA TYR A 170 18.69 6.14 -11.61
C TYR A 170 20.14 5.82 -11.29
N GLU A 171 20.82 6.65 -10.49
CA GLU A 171 22.22 6.40 -10.06
C GLU A 171 22.22 5.37 -8.92
N LYS A 172 21.28 5.47 -8.02
CA LYS A 172 21.10 4.55 -6.89
C LYS A 172 20.23 3.32 -7.24
N LEU A 173 19.66 3.28 -8.44
CA LEU A 173 18.74 2.21 -8.91
C LEU A 173 17.58 1.98 -7.95
N VAL A 174 16.98 3.05 -7.44
CA VAL A 174 15.75 3.03 -6.65
C VAL A 174 14.70 3.93 -7.28
N PHE A 175 13.45 3.50 -7.22
CA PHE A 175 12.39 4.13 -7.98
C PHE A 175 11.26 4.61 -7.07
N ASN A 176 10.47 5.57 -7.57
CA ASN A 176 9.30 6.07 -6.87
C ASN A 176 8.33 4.93 -6.56
N GLY A 177 8.04 4.74 -5.27
CA GLY A 177 7.20 3.66 -4.77
C GLY A 177 7.96 2.48 -4.16
N ASP A 178 9.28 2.38 -4.37
CA ASP A 178 10.07 1.33 -3.74
C ASP A 178 10.02 1.44 -2.22
N LEU A 179 9.72 0.32 -1.57
CA LEU A 179 9.69 0.19 -0.12
C LEU A 179 11.04 -0.28 0.40
N GLY A 180 11.51 0.34 1.46
CA GLY A 180 12.75 -0.03 2.12
C GLY A 180 12.63 0.02 3.64
N ARG A 181 13.67 -0.46 4.32
CA ARG A 181 13.81 -0.42 5.76
C ARG A 181 15.09 0.29 6.15
N ILE A 182 15.01 1.23 7.10
CA ILE A 182 16.19 1.89 7.64
C ILE A 182 16.99 0.87 8.45
N VAL A 183 18.20 0.57 8.02
CA VAL A 183 19.10 -0.40 8.69
C VAL A 183 20.17 0.27 9.53
N ASN A 184 20.48 1.54 9.24
CA ASN A 184 21.42 2.33 10.03
C ASN A 184 21.10 3.82 9.92
N CYS A 185 21.43 4.59 10.96
CA CYS A 185 21.42 6.04 10.93
C CYS A 185 22.60 6.61 11.71
N ASP A 186 23.23 7.65 11.19
CA ASP A 186 24.24 8.43 11.90
C ASP A 186 23.76 9.87 12.10
N PRO A 187 23.35 10.26 13.32
CA PRO A 187 22.91 11.62 13.59
C PRO A 187 24.00 12.68 13.44
N LYS A 188 25.30 12.31 13.52
CA LYS A 188 26.43 13.25 13.39
C LYS A 188 26.67 13.63 11.93
N THR A 189 26.69 12.65 11.04
CA THR A 189 26.85 12.86 9.59
C THR A 189 25.52 13.18 8.90
N LYS A 190 24.40 13.01 9.60
CA LYS A 190 23.04 13.11 9.05
C LYS A 190 22.86 12.17 7.86
N GLU A 191 23.21 10.91 8.07
CA GLU A 191 23.15 9.87 7.05
C GLU A 191 22.19 8.77 7.46
N LEU A 192 21.41 8.27 6.48
CA LEU A 192 20.53 7.11 6.59
C LEU A 192 21.00 6.03 5.62
N HIS A 193 21.01 4.78 6.07
CA HIS A 193 21.18 3.62 5.23
C HIS A 193 19.88 2.87 5.15
N VAL A 194 19.35 2.70 3.94
CA VAL A 194 18.06 2.06 3.69
C VAL A 194 18.28 0.80 2.87
N GLN A 195 17.79 -0.32 3.38
CA GLN A 195 17.76 -1.58 2.66
C GLN A 195 16.53 -1.61 1.76
N PHE A 196 16.75 -1.61 0.44
CA PHE A 196 15.75 -1.88 -0.58
C PHE A 196 16.04 -3.24 -1.17
N ASP A 197 15.10 -4.18 -1.05
CA ASP A 197 15.26 -5.54 -1.56
C ASP A 197 16.66 -6.10 -1.29
N GLN A 198 17.55 -6.18 -2.28
CA GLN A 198 18.89 -6.76 -2.17
C GLN A 198 20.02 -5.73 -2.01
N GLN A 199 19.73 -4.43 -1.98
CA GLN A 199 20.74 -3.38 -1.91
C GLN A 199 20.55 -2.44 -0.72
N ILE A 200 21.68 -1.93 -0.18
CA ILE A 200 21.66 -0.86 0.81
C ILE A 200 22.02 0.45 0.11
N VAL A 201 21.15 1.44 0.25
CA VAL A 201 21.29 2.76 -0.34
C VAL A 201 21.55 3.79 0.75
N HIS A 202 22.51 4.68 0.53
CA HIS A 202 22.90 5.75 1.44
C HIS A 202 22.22 7.06 1.04
N TYR A 203 21.66 7.77 2.03
CA TYR A 203 21.02 9.06 1.87
C TYR A 203 21.65 10.07 2.81
N GLN A 204 22.13 11.19 2.29
CA GLN A 204 22.76 12.24 3.09
C GLN A 204 22.19 13.62 2.76
N GLY A 205 22.00 14.45 3.80
CA GLY A 205 21.57 15.82 3.65
C GLY A 205 20.22 15.94 2.93
N LYS A 206 20.20 16.61 1.77
CA LYS A 206 18.98 16.81 0.98
C LYS A 206 18.43 15.53 0.34
N GLU A 207 19.23 14.50 0.19
CA GLU A 207 18.75 13.24 -0.39
C GLU A 207 17.70 12.56 0.49
N ILE A 208 17.72 12.82 1.80
CA ILE A 208 16.70 12.32 2.75
C ILE A 208 15.30 12.82 2.39
N ASP A 209 15.17 13.95 1.68
CA ASP A 209 13.91 14.46 1.16
C ASP A 209 13.21 13.50 0.19
N GLN A 210 13.97 12.56 -0.40
CA GLN A 210 13.45 11.53 -1.28
C GLN A 210 12.74 10.39 -0.53
N LEU A 211 12.83 10.36 0.80
CA LEU A 211 12.24 9.33 1.64
C LEU A 211 11.01 9.85 2.39
N SER A 212 10.04 8.97 2.58
CA SER A 212 8.94 9.17 3.53
C SER A 212 8.71 7.92 4.35
N LEU A 213 8.16 8.05 5.56
CA LEU A 213 7.65 6.89 6.29
C LEU A 213 6.55 6.19 5.48
N ALA A 214 6.48 4.87 5.57
CA ALA A 214 5.61 4.05 4.75
C ALA A 214 4.78 3.01 5.54
N TYR A 215 4.54 3.23 6.84
CA TYR A 215 3.57 2.46 7.61
C TYR A 215 2.15 2.64 7.05
N ALA A 216 1.83 3.87 6.65
CA ALA A 216 0.62 4.24 5.94
C ALA A 216 0.97 4.98 4.65
N ILE A 217 0.40 4.58 3.53
CA ILE A 217 0.58 5.22 2.22
C ILE A 217 -0.77 5.55 1.59
N THR A 218 -0.77 6.40 0.59
CA THR A 218 -2.01 6.65 -0.16
C THR A 218 -2.31 5.51 -1.11
N VAL A 219 -3.60 5.30 -1.42
CA VAL A 219 -4.05 4.27 -2.37
C VAL A 219 -3.32 4.40 -3.72
N HIS A 220 -3.06 5.64 -4.19
CA HIS A 220 -2.29 5.87 -5.41
C HIS A 220 -0.86 5.32 -5.34
N LYS A 221 -0.22 5.46 -4.18
CA LYS A 221 1.16 4.99 -3.98
C LYS A 221 1.27 3.47 -3.84
N SER A 222 0.17 2.78 -3.59
CA SER A 222 0.12 1.33 -3.48
C SER A 222 -0.10 0.61 -4.81
N GLN A 223 -0.35 1.35 -5.90
CA GLN A 223 -0.55 0.73 -7.22
C GLN A 223 0.65 -0.10 -7.63
N GLY A 224 0.39 -1.33 -8.08
CA GLY A 224 1.42 -2.29 -8.48
C GLY A 224 2.12 -3.01 -7.32
N SER A 225 1.73 -2.74 -6.08
CA SER A 225 2.27 -3.45 -4.90
C SER A 225 1.29 -4.48 -4.37
N GLU A 226 1.81 -5.51 -3.70
CA GLU A 226 1.05 -6.56 -3.03
C GLU A 226 1.45 -6.61 -1.55
N TYR A 227 0.48 -6.88 -0.67
CA TYR A 227 0.69 -6.93 0.79
C TYR A 227 -0.05 -8.12 1.39
N SER A 228 0.55 -8.77 2.39
CA SER A 228 -0.06 -9.90 3.10
C SER A 228 -1.34 -9.51 3.84
N ALA A 229 -1.36 -8.31 4.44
CA ALA A 229 -2.54 -7.74 5.08
C ALA A 229 -2.66 -6.24 4.78
N VAL A 230 -3.90 -5.79 4.53
CA VAL A 230 -4.20 -4.39 4.21
C VAL A 230 -5.30 -3.86 5.11
N ILE A 231 -5.11 -2.66 5.64
CA ILE A 231 -6.13 -1.92 6.41
C ILE A 231 -6.50 -0.67 5.60
N VAL A 232 -7.80 -0.50 5.29
CA VAL A 232 -8.28 0.65 4.51
C VAL A 232 -9.32 1.42 5.32
N PRO A 233 -8.97 2.59 5.90
CA PRO A 233 -9.97 3.50 6.47
C PRO A 233 -10.75 4.17 5.34
N LEU A 234 -12.08 4.04 5.39
CA LEU A 234 -13.01 4.73 4.50
C LEU A 234 -13.71 5.83 5.30
N THR A 235 -13.34 7.09 5.06
CA THR A 235 -13.85 8.28 5.78
C THR A 235 -14.20 9.38 4.81
#